data_1f367f914e5f57d52475ebf30724ef5f
#
_entry.id   1f367f914e5f57d52475ebf30724ef5f
#
_cell.length_a   1.000
_cell.length_b   1.000
_cell.length_c   1.000
_cell.angle_alpha   90.00
_cell.angle_beta   90.00
_cell.angle_gamma   90.00
#
_symmetry.space_group_name_H-M   'P 1'
#
loop_
_entity.id
_entity.type
_entity.pdbx_description
1 polymer ?
#
loop_
_entity_poly.entity_id
_entity_poly.type
_entity_poly.pdbx_seq_one_letter_code
_entity_poly.pdbx_strand_id
1 'polypeptide(L)'
;MRKIILSTTAAITLFSPAAFAQKPSQGTASIPDFSGVWAHPSGYVEPLASGPRPVLNRAHRDGKNDPYLTVGDYTNPILKPVAAQVVKKHGEISLAGLANPTPSTHCWPSGVPYIFFQLGMQMLQQADKITFLYLRDHEFRHVRLNQPHAARVTPSWYGDSVGYYEDDTLVIDTVGVKSDRPLAMLDMYGTPYTPALHVVERYRLLDYEVAKEG
;
A
#
# COMPACT_ATOMS: atom_id res chain seq x y z
N MET A 1 -85.10 5.81 31.67
CA MET A 1 -83.80 6.15 31.09
C MET A 1 -82.76 5.17 31.55
N ARG A 2 -82.39 4.20 30.72
CA ARG A 2 -81.33 3.23 31.04
C ARG A 2 -80.00 3.69 30.42
N LYS A 3 -78.99 3.89 31.26
CA LYS A 3 -77.62 4.20 30.79
C LYS A 3 -76.87 2.86 30.58
N ILE A 4 -76.43 2.64 29.38
CA ILE A 4 -75.53 1.55 29.01
C ILE A 4 -74.09 2.07 29.13
N ILE A 5 -73.28 1.40 30.00
CA ILE A 5 -71.84 1.66 30.12
C ILE A 5 -71.13 0.55 29.32
N LEU A 6 -70.51 0.92 28.19
CA LEU A 6 -69.62 0.05 27.44
C LEU A 6 -68.23 0.16 28.06
N SER A 7 -67.77 -0.97 28.62
CA SER A 7 -66.38 -1.10 29.07
C SER A 7 -65.55 -1.74 27.93
N THR A 8 -64.63 -0.99 27.35
CA THR A 8 -63.68 -1.48 26.38
C THR A 8 -62.39 -1.86 27.11
N THR A 9 -62.14 -3.15 27.22
CA THR A 9 -60.86 -3.69 27.72
C THR A 9 -59.86 -3.73 26.58
N ALA A 10 -58.85 -2.87 26.59
CA ALA A 10 -57.71 -2.94 25.65
C ALA A 10 -56.69 -3.93 26.14
N ALA A 11 -56.49 -5.03 25.43
CA ALA A 11 -55.40 -5.98 25.66
C ALA A 11 -54.12 -5.44 25.07
N ILE A 12 -53.18 -5.04 25.90
CA ILE A 12 -51.81 -4.66 25.48
C ILE A 12 -50.99 -5.94 25.36
N THR A 13 -50.72 -6.40 24.14
CA THR A 13 -49.76 -7.47 23.89
C THR A 13 -48.37 -6.88 23.92
N LEU A 14 -47.59 -7.15 24.95
CA LEU A 14 -46.17 -6.86 25.07
C LEU A 14 -45.41 -7.79 24.11
N PHE A 15 -44.99 -7.30 22.97
CA PHE A 15 -43.98 -7.94 22.13
C PHE A 15 -42.62 -7.78 22.83
N SER A 16 -42.10 -8.84 23.45
CA SER A 16 -40.70 -8.89 23.83
C SER A 16 -39.84 -9.04 22.57
N PRO A 17 -38.91 -8.13 22.28
CA PRO A 17 -37.94 -8.40 21.21
C PRO A 17 -37.10 -9.60 21.65
N ALA A 18 -37.15 -10.68 20.88
CA ALA A 18 -36.21 -11.77 21.03
C ALA A 18 -34.81 -11.19 20.80
N ALA A 19 -34.04 -11.08 21.90
CA ALA A 19 -32.62 -10.78 21.79
C ALA A 19 -31.98 -11.95 21.05
N PHE A 20 -31.62 -11.72 19.78
CA PHE A 20 -30.72 -12.62 19.10
C PHE A 20 -29.39 -12.56 19.85
N ALA A 21 -29.18 -13.47 20.75
CA ALA A 21 -27.88 -13.74 21.31
C ALA A 21 -26.99 -14.20 20.18
N GLN A 22 -26.18 -13.30 19.66
CA GLN A 22 -25.09 -13.66 18.77
C GLN A 22 -24.19 -14.61 19.54
N LYS A 23 -24.16 -15.85 19.07
CA LYS A 23 -23.21 -16.85 19.52
C LYS A 23 -21.81 -16.25 19.40
N PRO A 24 -20.97 -16.20 20.44
CA PRO A 24 -19.62 -15.73 20.28
C PRO A 24 -18.95 -16.61 19.23
N SER A 25 -18.54 -16.01 18.12
CA SER A 25 -17.73 -16.67 17.12
C SER A 25 -16.41 -17.04 17.79
N GLN A 26 -16.12 -18.33 17.88
CA GLN A 26 -14.82 -18.81 18.33
C GLN A 26 -13.74 -18.21 17.43
N GLY A 27 -12.82 -17.43 18.08
CA GLY A 27 -11.49 -17.17 17.54
C GLY A 27 -11.41 -16.35 16.25
N THR A 28 -11.99 -15.15 16.21
CA THR A 28 -11.42 -14.11 15.35
C THR A 28 -10.29 -13.47 16.13
N ALA A 29 -9.05 -13.73 15.73
CA ALA A 29 -7.94 -12.89 16.12
C ALA A 29 -8.40 -11.43 15.94
N SER A 30 -8.29 -10.61 16.98
CA SER A 30 -8.70 -9.22 16.87
C SER A 30 -7.80 -8.57 15.82
N ILE A 31 -8.40 -7.92 14.83
CA ILE A 31 -7.65 -7.14 13.82
C ILE A 31 -6.72 -6.17 14.56
N PRO A 32 -5.41 -6.21 14.32
CA PRO A 32 -4.47 -5.31 14.97
C PRO A 32 -4.79 -3.84 14.67
N ASP A 33 -4.46 -2.95 15.58
CA ASP A 33 -4.54 -1.51 15.33
C ASP A 33 -3.27 -1.05 14.58
N PHE A 34 -3.42 -0.80 13.29
CA PHE A 34 -2.35 -0.30 12.43
C PHE A 34 -2.22 1.22 12.46
N SER A 35 -3.05 1.95 13.21
CA SER A 35 -2.98 3.41 13.30
C SER A 35 -1.65 3.84 13.89
N GLY A 36 -1.06 4.90 13.34
CA GLY A 36 0.19 5.45 13.84
C GLY A 36 1.14 5.89 12.75
N VAL A 37 2.36 6.24 13.16
CA VAL A 37 3.44 6.64 12.24
C VAL A 37 4.27 5.41 11.91
N TRP A 38 4.42 5.18 10.62
CA TRP A 38 5.20 4.09 10.05
C TRP A 38 6.42 4.67 9.34
N ALA A 39 7.60 4.27 9.79
CA ALA A 39 8.85 4.54 9.10
C ALA A 39 9.32 3.24 8.43
N HIS A 40 9.94 3.38 7.29
CA HIS A 40 10.66 2.28 6.67
C HIS A 40 12.09 2.74 6.38
N PRO A 41 13.09 1.98 6.80
CA PRO A 41 14.50 2.37 6.61
C PRO A 41 14.90 2.33 5.12
N SER A 42 14.25 1.49 4.34
CA SER A 42 14.40 1.39 2.89
C SER A 42 13.18 0.67 2.32
N GLY A 43 12.78 1.02 1.10
CA GLY A 43 11.72 0.29 0.41
C GLY A 43 12.11 -1.19 0.27
N TYR A 44 11.30 -2.07 0.79
CA TYR A 44 11.49 -3.50 0.70
C TYR A 44 10.52 -4.08 -0.33
N VAL A 45 11.09 -4.74 -1.33
CA VAL A 45 10.32 -5.51 -2.30
C VAL A 45 10.59 -6.99 -2.03
N GLU A 46 9.54 -7.71 -1.64
CA GLU A 46 9.63 -9.13 -1.36
C GLU A 46 10.05 -9.88 -2.64
N PRO A 47 11.11 -10.69 -2.58
CA PRO A 47 11.49 -11.54 -3.71
C PRO A 47 10.39 -12.53 -4.03
N LEU A 48 10.17 -12.80 -5.31
CA LEU A 48 9.31 -13.89 -5.72
C LEU A 48 9.80 -15.21 -5.12
N ALA A 49 8.87 -16.10 -4.76
CA ALA A 49 9.21 -17.44 -4.24
C ALA A 49 10.09 -18.23 -5.20
N SER A 50 9.94 -17.98 -6.51
CA SER A 50 10.81 -18.54 -7.56
C SER A 50 11.07 -17.44 -8.59
N GLY A 51 12.31 -17.32 -9.03
CA GLY A 51 12.69 -16.37 -10.08
C GLY A 51 13.75 -15.37 -9.64
N PRO A 52 14.02 -14.37 -10.49
CA PRO A 52 15.04 -13.38 -10.22
C PRO A 52 14.62 -12.45 -9.08
N ARG A 53 15.62 -12.00 -8.33
CA ARG A 53 15.44 -11.01 -7.26
C ARG A 53 15.14 -9.63 -7.85
N PRO A 54 14.55 -8.70 -7.06
CA PRO A 54 14.41 -7.29 -7.45
C PRO A 54 15.75 -6.67 -7.87
N VAL A 55 15.68 -5.59 -8.63
CA VAL A 55 16.86 -4.81 -9.01
C VAL A 55 17.52 -4.27 -7.73
N LEU A 56 18.82 -4.52 -7.58
CA LEU A 56 19.63 -4.05 -6.46
C LEU A 56 20.62 -3.00 -6.93
N ASN A 57 21.17 -2.24 -5.98
CA ASN A 57 22.23 -1.30 -6.26
C ASN A 57 23.52 -2.04 -6.64
N ARG A 58 24.01 -1.79 -7.85
CA ARG A 58 25.23 -2.41 -8.35
C ARG A 58 26.50 -1.87 -7.68
N ALA A 59 26.47 -0.61 -7.24
CA ALA A 59 27.60 -0.01 -6.53
C ALA A 59 27.95 -0.72 -5.22
N HIS A 60 26.97 -1.37 -4.58
CA HIS A 60 27.22 -2.20 -3.39
C HIS A 60 27.95 -3.52 -3.72
N ARG A 61 27.90 -3.98 -4.97
CA ARG A 61 28.58 -5.23 -5.41
C ARG A 61 30.09 -5.07 -5.49
N ASP A 62 30.55 -3.90 -5.81
CA ASP A 62 31.98 -3.62 -6.06
C ASP A 62 32.70 -3.12 -4.78
N GLY A 63 32.08 -3.26 -3.62
CA GLY A 63 32.63 -2.82 -2.34
C GLY A 63 32.75 -1.31 -2.19
N LYS A 64 32.28 -0.54 -3.15
CA LYS A 64 32.18 0.92 -3.09
C LYS A 64 30.82 1.30 -2.53
N ASN A 65 30.75 1.40 -1.24
CA ASN A 65 29.53 1.75 -0.53
C ASN A 65 29.30 3.26 -0.57
N ASP A 66 28.93 3.79 -1.74
CA ASP A 66 28.43 5.14 -1.82
C ASP A 66 26.88 5.10 -1.76
N PRO A 67 26.27 5.49 -0.63
CA PRO A 67 24.83 5.44 -0.48
C PRO A 67 24.10 6.44 -1.39
N TYR A 68 24.81 7.41 -1.95
CA TYR A 68 24.24 8.41 -2.86
C TYR A 68 24.22 7.97 -4.32
N LEU A 69 24.96 6.92 -4.67
CA LEU A 69 24.95 6.38 -6.04
C LEU A 69 23.81 5.38 -6.23
N THR A 70 22.87 5.72 -7.08
CA THR A 70 21.73 4.86 -7.44
C THR A 70 21.98 4.17 -8.79
N VAL A 71 22.83 3.16 -8.79
CA VAL A 71 23.21 2.38 -9.97
C VAL A 71 22.55 1.02 -9.94
N GLY A 72 21.40 0.89 -10.60
CA GLY A 72 20.68 -0.37 -10.66
C GLY A 72 21.42 -1.45 -11.47
N ASP A 73 21.24 -2.70 -11.06
CA ASP A 73 21.75 -3.86 -11.81
C ASP A 73 20.92 -4.07 -13.08
N TYR A 74 21.31 -3.39 -14.13
CA TYR A 74 20.67 -3.49 -15.46
C TYR A 74 20.89 -4.87 -16.13
N THR A 75 21.71 -5.75 -15.56
CA THR A 75 21.89 -7.13 -16.05
C THR A 75 20.95 -8.12 -15.37
N ASN A 76 20.14 -7.64 -14.44
CA ASN A 76 19.19 -8.48 -13.72
C ASN A 76 18.18 -9.11 -14.68
N PRO A 77 18.00 -10.44 -14.68
CA PRO A 77 17.12 -11.14 -15.61
C PRO A 77 15.63 -10.85 -15.42
N ILE A 78 15.23 -10.16 -14.34
CA ILE A 78 13.86 -9.67 -14.16
C ILE A 78 13.50 -8.55 -15.17
N LEU A 79 14.51 -7.85 -15.67
CA LEU A 79 14.33 -6.72 -16.56
C LEU A 79 14.13 -7.18 -18.01
N LYS A 80 13.07 -6.69 -18.64
CA LYS A 80 12.95 -6.75 -20.10
C LYS A 80 14.04 -5.87 -20.74
N PRO A 81 14.49 -6.15 -21.97
CA PRO A 81 15.60 -5.41 -22.62
C PRO A 81 15.43 -3.88 -22.61
N VAL A 82 14.21 -3.40 -22.85
CA VAL A 82 13.91 -1.95 -22.83
C VAL A 82 14.07 -1.38 -21.42
N ALA A 83 13.58 -2.09 -20.39
CA ALA A 83 13.72 -1.66 -19.00
C ALA A 83 15.20 -1.65 -18.57
N ALA A 84 15.98 -2.66 -18.96
CA ALA A 84 17.40 -2.74 -18.69
C ALA A 84 18.18 -1.50 -19.25
N GLN A 85 17.82 -1.03 -20.46
CA GLN A 85 18.43 0.17 -21.02
C GLN A 85 18.07 1.44 -20.22
N VAL A 86 16.83 1.54 -19.73
CA VAL A 86 16.41 2.67 -18.88
C VAL A 86 17.18 2.67 -17.56
N VAL A 87 17.26 1.53 -16.88
CA VAL A 87 18.01 1.37 -15.63
C VAL A 87 19.51 1.68 -15.83
N LYS A 88 20.09 1.20 -16.93
CA LYS A 88 21.48 1.50 -17.27
C LYS A 88 21.71 3.00 -17.42
N LYS A 89 20.88 3.68 -18.22
CA LYS A 89 21.00 5.13 -18.46
C LYS A 89 20.82 5.93 -17.16
N HIS A 90 19.90 5.51 -16.30
CA HIS A 90 19.68 6.14 -14.99
C HIS A 90 20.96 6.02 -14.13
N GLY A 91 21.58 4.85 -14.10
CA GLY A 91 22.85 4.64 -13.40
C GLY A 91 24.01 5.45 -13.95
N GLU A 92 24.11 5.62 -15.27
CA GLU A 92 25.12 6.48 -15.92
C GLU A 92 25.00 7.94 -15.49
N ILE A 93 23.77 8.46 -15.35
CA ILE A 93 23.51 9.81 -14.82
C ILE A 93 24.02 9.94 -13.39
N SER A 94 23.72 8.95 -12.54
CA SER A 94 24.20 8.91 -11.15
C SER A 94 25.73 8.90 -11.07
N LEU A 95 26.40 8.06 -11.88
CA LEU A 95 27.86 7.96 -11.92
C LEU A 95 28.52 9.25 -12.42
N ALA A 96 27.84 10.02 -13.23
CA ALA A 96 28.31 11.33 -13.69
C ALA A 96 28.15 12.43 -12.62
N GLY A 97 27.63 12.11 -11.43
CA GLY A 97 27.37 13.09 -10.36
C GLY A 97 26.22 14.05 -10.67
N LEU A 98 25.36 13.69 -11.61
CA LEU A 98 24.20 14.48 -11.97
C LEU A 98 22.96 14.05 -11.19
N ALA A 99 22.02 14.97 -11.02
CA ALA A 99 20.76 14.66 -10.37
C ALA A 99 19.96 13.64 -11.20
N ASN A 100 19.58 12.52 -10.56
CA ASN A 100 18.75 11.53 -11.21
C ASN A 100 17.36 12.10 -11.52
N PRO A 101 16.85 11.84 -12.73
CA PRO A 101 15.50 12.21 -13.07
C PRO A 101 14.52 11.34 -12.29
N THR A 102 13.86 11.92 -11.29
CA THR A 102 12.85 11.29 -10.45
C THR A 102 11.57 12.11 -10.47
N PRO A 103 10.42 11.58 -10.05
CA PRO A 103 9.21 12.38 -9.88
C PRO A 103 9.48 13.63 -9.05
N SER A 104 10.20 13.50 -7.95
CA SER A 104 10.51 14.61 -7.02
C SER A 104 11.36 15.71 -7.67
N THR A 105 12.34 15.37 -8.52
CA THR A 105 13.16 16.37 -9.23
C THR A 105 12.39 17.12 -10.32
N HIS A 106 11.18 16.68 -10.63
CA HIS A 106 10.28 17.28 -11.61
C HIS A 106 9.01 17.85 -10.98
N CYS A 107 8.97 18.01 -9.64
CA CYS A 107 7.82 18.51 -8.90
C CYS A 107 6.53 17.69 -9.15
N TRP A 108 6.66 16.39 -9.36
CA TRP A 108 5.56 15.46 -9.51
C TRP A 108 5.37 14.63 -8.25
N PRO A 109 4.15 14.19 -7.93
CA PRO A 109 3.93 13.23 -6.87
C PRO A 109 4.73 11.95 -7.11
N SER A 110 5.27 11.39 -6.04
CA SER A 110 6.07 10.17 -6.13
C SER A 110 5.24 8.98 -6.62
N GLY A 111 4.02 8.85 -6.15
CA GLY A 111 3.10 7.80 -6.56
C GLY A 111 3.52 6.40 -6.11
N VAL A 112 2.58 5.45 -6.18
CA VAL A 112 2.84 4.02 -5.89
C VAL A 112 3.56 3.39 -7.09
N PRO A 113 4.56 2.52 -6.90
CA PRO A 113 5.17 2.10 -5.62
C PRO A 113 6.38 2.96 -5.19
N TYR A 114 6.81 3.93 -6.00
CA TYR A 114 8.01 4.72 -5.74
C TYR A 114 7.97 5.45 -4.39
N ILE A 115 6.77 5.83 -3.92
CA ILE A 115 6.58 6.50 -2.62
C ILE A 115 7.09 5.65 -1.45
N PHE A 116 7.13 4.31 -1.58
CA PHE A 116 7.61 3.41 -0.53
C PHE A 116 9.11 3.52 -0.26
N PHE A 117 9.85 4.13 -1.17
CA PHE A 117 11.29 4.39 -1.01
C PHE A 117 11.57 5.80 -0.46
N GLN A 118 10.54 6.52 -0.06
CA GLN A 118 10.65 7.89 0.45
C GLN A 118 10.54 7.92 1.98
N LEU A 119 10.12 9.07 2.52
CA LEU A 119 9.88 9.22 3.95
C LEU A 119 8.72 8.35 4.43
N GLY A 120 8.60 8.19 5.75
CA GLY A 120 7.51 7.44 6.37
C GLY A 120 6.11 8.01 6.09
N MET A 121 5.14 7.39 6.67
CA MET A 121 3.73 7.73 6.52
C MET A 121 3.00 7.63 7.84
N GLN A 122 1.87 8.28 7.96
CA GLN A 122 0.89 8.03 9.00
C GLN A 122 -0.24 7.16 8.43
N MET A 123 -0.62 6.13 9.17
CA MET A 123 -1.76 5.29 8.84
C MET A 123 -2.91 5.61 9.79
N LEU A 124 -4.10 5.83 9.22
CA LEU A 124 -5.34 6.03 9.95
C LEU A 124 -6.28 4.89 9.59
N GLN A 125 -6.55 4.03 10.56
CA GLN A 125 -7.42 2.86 10.39
C GLN A 125 -8.87 3.21 10.76
N GLN A 126 -9.79 2.88 9.87
CA GLN A 126 -11.22 3.02 10.05
C GLN A 126 -11.92 1.69 9.72
N ALA A 127 -13.19 1.55 10.04
CA ALA A 127 -13.92 0.29 9.84
C ALA A 127 -14.01 -0.15 8.37
N ASP A 128 -14.08 0.79 7.44
CA ASP A 128 -14.32 0.56 6.00
C ASP A 128 -13.18 1.01 5.10
N LYS A 129 -12.16 1.65 5.67
CA LYS A 129 -11.01 2.16 4.91
C LYS A 129 -9.76 2.36 5.77
N ILE A 130 -8.63 2.38 5.09
CA ILE A 130 -7.35 2.87 5.61
C ILE A 130 -7.02 4.16 4.86
N THR A 131 -6.55 5.17 5.57
CA THR A 131 -6.01 6.39 4.96
C THR A 131 -4.53 6.49 5.29
N PHE A 132 -3.70 6.54 4.27
CA PHE A 132 -2.29 6.87 4.38
C PHE A 132 -2.08 8.37 4.17
N LEU A 133 -1.33 8.99 5.05
CA LEU A 133 -0.82 10.34 4.94
C LEU A 133 0.71 10.24 4.77
N TYR A 134 1.19 10.46 3.56
CA TYR A 134 2.61 10.37 3.26
C TYR A 134 3.33 11.65 3.71
N LEU A 135 4.44 11.49 4.45
CA LEU A 135 5.27 12.62 4.86
C LEU A 135 6.00 13.26 3.67
N ARG A 136 6.27 12.48 2.65
CA ARG A 136 6.72 12.97 1.34
C ARG A 136 5.52 13.44 0.53
N ASP A 137 5.66 14.55 -0.19
CA ASP A 137 4.69 15.15 -1.10
C ASP A 137 3.39 15.64 -0.42
N HIS A 138 3.18 15.39 0.89
CA HIS A 138 1.97 15.73 1.66
C HIS A 138 0.69 15.16 1.03
N GLU A 139 0.82 14.02 0.37
CA GLU A 139 -0.26 13.34 -0.31
C GLU A 139 -0.97 12.34 0.61
N PHE A 140 -2.20 12.04 0.27
CA PHE A 140 -2.96 11.01 0.97
C PHE A 140 -3.46 9.96 -0.02
N ARG A 141 -3.66 8.75 0.49
CA ARG A 141 -4.17 7.62 -0.27
C ARG A 141 -5.24 6.91 0.54
N HIS A 142 -6.37 6.65 -0.08
CA HIS A 142 -7.43 5.84 0.52
C HIS A 142 -7.38 4.42 -0.01
N VAL A 143 -7.50 3.46 0.92
CA VAL A 143 -7.66 2.03 0.64
C VAL A 143 -9.04 1.64 1.12
N ARG A 144 -9.91 1.19 0.22
CA ARG A 144 -11.24 0.70 0.57
C ARG A 144 -11.15 -0.73 1.09
N LEU A 145 -11.70 -1.01 2.26
CA LEU A 145 -11.65 -2.34 2.86
C LEU A 145 -12.82 -3.21 2.39
N ASN A 146 -12.51 -4.49 2.11
CA ASN A 146 -13.48 -5.53 1.74
C ASN A 146 -14.39 -5.15 0.55
N GLN A 147 -13.83 -4.42 -0.39
CA GLN A 147 -14.52 -4.00 -1.60
C GLN A 147 -13.70 -4.42 -2.84
N PRO A 148 -14.34 -4.68 -3.98
CA PRO A 148 -13.62 -4.91 -5.22
C PRO A 148 -13.03 -3.61 -5.77
N HIS A 149 -12.10 -3.73 -6.70
CA HIS A 149 -11.71 -2.60 -7.54
C HIS A 149 -12.90 -2.04 -8.31
N ALA A 150 -12.83 -0.75 -8.65
CA ALA A 150 -13.83 -0.14 -9.49
C ALA A 150 -13.91 -0.87 -10.85
N ALA A 151 -15.12 -1.07 -11.37
CA ALA A 151 -15.32 -1.72 -12.67
C ALA A 151 -14.57 -1.00 -13.82
N ARG A 152 -14.35 0.29 -13.65
CA ARG A 152 -13.52 1.11 -14.53
C ARG A 152 -12.61 1.98 -13.68
N VAL A 153 -11.32 1.64 -13.68
CA VAL A 153 -10.31 2.40 -12.95
C VAL A 153 -9.79 3.53 -13.83
N THR A 154 -9.88 4.75 -13.31
CA THR A 154 -9.20 5.93 -13.91
C THR A 154 -7.79 6.00 -13.36
N PRO A 155 -6.74 5.96 -14.19
CA PRO A 155 -5.36 5.99 -13.70
C PRO A 155 -5.07 7.25 -12.89
N SER A 156 -4.45 7.06 -11.71
CA SER A 156 -4.05 8.12 -10.80
C SER A 156 -2.62 7.92 -10.31
N TRP A 157 -2.06 8.90 -9.56
CA TRP A 157 -0.70 8.77 -9.01
C TRP A 157 -0.56 7.61 -8.02
N TYR A 158 -1.61 7.34 -7.25
CA TYR A 158 -1.63 6.30 -6.22
C TYR A 158 -2.51 5.10 -6.60
N GLY A 159 -3.08 5.10 -7.80
CA GLY A 159 -3.94 4.03 -8.30
C GLY A 159 -5.28 3.94 -7.61
N ASP A 160 -5.95 2.82 -7.82
CA ASP A 160 -7.14 2.37 -7.11
C ASP A 160 -6.74 1.26 -6.13
N SER A 161 -6.89 1.52 -4.83
CA SER A 161 -6.43 0.63 -3.77
C SER A 161 -7.61 0.03 -3.02
N VAL A 162 -7.60 -1.30 -2.89
CA VAL A 162 -8.52 -2.07 -2.06
C VAL A 162 -7.73 -2.90 -1.07
N GLY A 163 -8.32 -3.24 0.07
CA GLY A 163 -7.63 -3.99 1.10
C GLY A 163 -8.55 -4.95 1.84
N TYR A 164 -7.94 -5.89 2.52
CA TYR A 164 -8.60 -6.85 3.40
C TYR A 164 -7.62 -7.35 4.45
N TYR A 165 -8.11 -8.02 5.46
CA TYR A 165 -7.28 -8.62 6.49
C TYR A 165 -7.15 -10.13 6.26
N GLU A 166 -5.91 -10.62 6.26
CA GLU A 166 -5.56 -12.04 6.38
C GLU A 166 -4.98 -12.24 7.78
N ASP A 167 -5.75 -12.79 8.70
CA ASP A 167 -5.40 -12.94 10.11
C ASP A 167 -4.95 -11.61 10.74
N ASP A 168 -3.66 -11.48 11.06
CA ASP A 168 -3.01 -10.29 11.64
C ASP A 168 -2.39 -9.34 10.61
N THR A 169 -2.58 -9.62 9.33
CA THR A 169 -1.93 -8.92 8.23
C THR A 169 -2.94 -8.12 7.42
N LEU A 170 -2.68 -6.83 7.24
CA LEU A 170 -3.39 -5.99 6.28
C LEU A 170 -2.78 -6.21 4.89
N VAL A 171 -3.58 -6.70 3.96
CA VAL A 171 -3.20 -6.86 2.55
C VAL A 171 -3.87 -5.78 1.73
N ILE A 172 -3.09 -5.09 0.91
CA ILE A 172 -3.57 -4.03 0.02
C ILE A 172 -3.20 -4.38 -1.41
N ASP A 173 -4.18 -4.29 -2.28
CA ASP A 173 -4.07 -4.50 -3.72
C ASP A 173 -4.29 -3.18 -4.45
N THR A 174 -3.38 -2.83 -5.36
CA THR A 174 -3.42 -1.56 -6.09
C THR A 174 -3.19 -1.75 -7.58
N VAL A 175 -4.12 -1.22 -8.36
CA VAL A 175 -4.06 -1.20 -9.83
C VAL A 175 -4.28 0.22 -10.36
N GLY A 176 -4.09 0.43 -11.65
CA GLY A 176 -4.40 1.70 -12.30
C GLY A 176 -3.50 2.85 -11.88
N VAL A 177 -2.23 2.57 -11.59
CA VAL A 177 -1.24 3.64 -11.40
C VAL A 177 -0.88 4.25 -12.73
N LYS A 178 -0.78 5.58 -12.80
CA LYS A 178 -0.39 6.32 -14.00
C LYS A 178 0.98 5.88 -14.51
N SER A 179 1.04 5.41 -15.74
CA SER A 179 2.27 4.96 -16.42
C SER A 179 2.61 5.77 -17.68
N ASP A 180 1.76 6.73 -18.07
CA ASP A 180 1.88 7.58 -19.25
C ASP A 180 2.81 8.78 -19.05
N ARG A 181 3.56 8.80 -17.97
CA ARG A 181 4.49 9.86 -17.59
C ARG A 181 5.95 9.42 -17.76
N PRO A 182 6.88 10.32 -18.13
CA PRO A 182 8.26 9.97 -18.39
C PRO A 182 9.02 9.33 -17.23
N LEU A 183 8.58 9.59 -15.99
CA LEU A 183 9.25 9.13 -14.77
C LEU A 183 8.38 8.16 -13.97
N ALA A 184 7.59 7.35 -14.68
CA ALA A 184 6.89 6.21 -14.07
C ALA A 184 7.92 5.12 -13.75
N MET A 185 8.35 5.04 -12.49
CA MET A 185 9.39 4.13 -12.02
C MET A 185 8.95 3.37 -10.77
N LEU A 186 9.41 2.11 -10.67
CA LEU A 186 9.13 1.25 -9.53
C LEU A 186 9.99 1.60 -8.30
N ASP A 187 11.25 1.95 -8.55
CA ASP A 187 12.32 2.04 -7.57
C ASP A 187 13.26 3.21 -7.82
N MET A 188 14.26 3.37 -6.98
CA MET A 188 15.26 4.43 -7.08
C MET A 188 16.23 4.27 -8.26
N TYR A 189 16.18 3.14 -8.96
CA TYR A 189 17.06 2.86 -10.11
C TYR A 189 16.44 3.20 -11.44
N GLY A 190 15.22 3.78 -11.43
CA GLY A 190 14.51 4.16 -12.63
C GLY A 190 13.85 2.99 -13.36
N THR A 191 13.60 1.86 -12.69
CA THR A 191 12.94 0.70 -13.30
C THR A 191 11.53 1.09 -13.77
N PRO A 192 11.25 1.09 -15.09
CA PRO A 192 9.97 1.54 -15.60
C PRO A 192 8.89 0.48 -15.44
N TYR A 193 7.64 0.90 -15.42
CA TYR A 193 6.48 0.02 -15.43
C TYR A 193 5.48 0.41 -16.53
N THR A 194 4.50 -0.46 -16.75
CA THR A 194 3.45 -0.31 -17.76
C THR A 194 2.07 -0.18 -17.09
N PRO A 195 0.99 0.11 -17.84
CA PRO A 195 -0.38 0.08 -17.30
C PRO A 195 -0.79 -1.24 -16.65
N ALA A 196 -0.04 -2.32 -16.90
CA ALA A 196 -0.28 -3.62 -16.25
C ALA A 196 0.34 -3.73 -14.85
N LEU A 197 0.85 -2.63 -14.29
CA LEU A 197 1.37 -2.63 -12.93
C LEU A 197 0.27 -3.03 -11.94
N HIS A 198 0.62 -4.00 -11.11
CA HIS A 198 -0.17 -4.51 -10.02
C HIS A 198 0.72 -4.56 -8.78
N VAL A 199 0.32 -3.90 -7.70
CA VAL A 199 1.11 -3.79 -6.48
C VAL A 199 0.34 -4.40 -5.33
N VAL A 200 0.95 -5.36 -4.66
CA VAL A 200 0.41 -5.97 -3.44
C VAL A 200 1.30 -5.59 -2.27
N GLU A 201 0.70 -5.00 -1.24
CA GLU A 201 1.38 -4.61 -0.01
C GLU A 201 0.87 -5.46 1.15
N ARG A 202 1.77 -5.81 2.06
CA ARG A 202 1.44 -6.56 3.28
C ARG A 202 2.00 -5.82 4.49
N TYR A 203 1.12 -5.48 5.43
CA TYR A 203 1.47 -4.81 6.67
C TYR A 203 1.15 -5.72 7.84
N ARG A 204 2.14 -5.97 8.67
CA ARG A 204 2.01 -6.74 9.90
C ARG A 204 2.74 -6.05 11.03
N LEU A 205 2.15 -6.06 12.22
CA LEU A 205 2.84 -5.62 13.42
C LEU A 205 3.86 -6.69 13.81
N LEU A 206 5.08 -6.27 14.11
CA LEU A 206 6.09 -7.14 14.69
C LEU A 206 5.99 -7.10 16.22
N ASP A 207 6.30 -8.20 16.86
CA ASP A 207 6.49 -8.19 18.30
C ASP A 207 7.59 -7.21 18.68
N TYR A 208 7.43 -6.55 19.83
CA TYR A 208 8.35 -5.52 20.28
C TYR A 208 9.82 -5.98 20.29
N GLU A 209 10.11 -7.19 20.74
CA GLU A 209 11.47 -7.72 20.78
C GLU A 209 12.05 -7.92 19.38
N VAL A 210 11.24 -8.39 18.43
CA VAL A 210 11.65 -8.53 17.01
C VAL A 210 11.88 -7.16 16.37
N ALA A 211 11.02 -6.19 16.65
CA ALA A 211 11.15 -4.84 16.12
C ALA A 211 12.35 -4.06 16.67
N LYS A 212 12.85 -4.43 17.87
CA LYS A 212 14.01 -3.80 18.53
C LYS A 212 15.34 -4.25 17.94
N GLU A 213 15.40 -5.42 17.32
CA GLU A 213 16.62 -6.01 16.73
C GLU A 213 16.89 -5.56 15.29
N GLY A 214 15.96 -4.89 14.62
CA GLY A 214 16.05 -4.39 13.24
C GLY A 214 16.22 -2.87 13.19
#